data_9ecc35e81484bd6243a0769cd878b96b
#
_entry.id   9ecc35e81484bd6243a0769cd878b96b
#
_cell.length_a   1.000
_cell.length_b   1.000
_cell.length_c   1.000
_cell.angle_alpha   90.00
_cell.angle_beta   90.00
_cell.angle_gamma   90.00
#
_symmetry.space_group_name_H-M   'P 1'
#
loop_
_entity.id
_entity.type
_entity.pdbx_description
1 polymer ?
#
loop_
_entity_poly.entity_id
_entity_poly.type
_entity_poly.pdbx_seq_one_letter_code
_entity_poly.pdbx_strand_id
1 'polypeptide(L)'
;MKEMLPWILFNTFVLMMIALDLGIFRRKAQKVSFREALTWSGVWVILALIFNGWVYYSMGQQKAVEFLTGYLIEKSLSVDNIFVFVLIFSFFKVPAEHRYKVLAWGVIGALAMRALFIALGSVLISQFHWVIYVFGAFLAFTGYKMFKKSAEDMHPEDNPFVHWFIKKGKVSNEYHGNKFFVTLNGKKLATPLFLCLLSIEFTDLIFAVDSIPAIFAITNDTFIVYTSNVFAILGLRSLYFALEGIITKFPYLRYGLAVVLIFIGFKMLLVDVYKVPVYISLGFISLAITVSVLWKNNSR
;
A
#
# COMPACT_ATOMS: atom_id res chain seq x y z
N MET A 1 -0.44 27.68 -21.10
CA MET A 1 -1.13 26.51 -21.69
C MET A 1 -0.18 25.36 -22.05
N LYS A 2 1.00 25.62 -22.66
CA LYS A 2 1.95 24.55 -23.05
C LYS A 2 2.50 23.73 -21.85
N GLU A 3 2.71 24.34 -20.71
CA GLU A 3 3.22 23.65 -19.51
C GLU A 3 2.17 22.79 -18.78
N MET A 4 0.88 23.11 -18.94
CA MET A 4 -0.19 22.32 -18.32
C MET A 4 -0.61 21.11 -19.15
N LEU A 5 -0.29 21.09 -20.44
CA LEU A 5 -0.70 20.01 -21.33
C LEU A 5 -0.19 18.63 -20.91
N PRO A 6 1.10 18.45 -20.54
CA PRO A 6 1.60 17.15 -20.04
C PRO A 6 0.86 16.67 -18.79
N TRP A 7 0.52 17.58 -17.86
CA TRP A 7 -0.23 17.26 -16.64
C TRP A 7 -1.64 16.77 -16.96
N ILE A 8 -2.35 17.48 -17.85
CA ILE A 8 -3.72 17.12 -18.26
C ILE A 8 -3.71 15.76 -18.97
N LEU A 9 -2.82 15.57 -19.93
CA LEU A 9 -2.70 14.31 -20.66
C LEU A 9 -2.36 13.15 -19.75
N PHE A 10 -1.40 13.34 -18.85
CA PHE A 10 -1.00 12.31 -17.89
C PHE A 10 -2.14 11.92 -16.95
N ASN A 11 -2.79 12.90 -16.30
CA ASN A 11 -3.89 12.60 -15.39
C ASN A 11 -5.10 11.98 -16.11
N THR A 12 -5.39 12.40 -17.33
CA THR A 12 -6.44 11.78 -18.16
C THR A 12 -6.09 10.32 -18.46
N PHE A 13 -4.85 10.05 -18.85
CA PHE A 13 -4.35 8.69 -19.06
C PHE A 13 -4.49 7.84 -17.77
N VAL A 14 -4.05 8.36 -16.62
CA VAL A 14 -4.14 7.66 -15.32
C VAL A 14 -5.59 7.36 -14.96
N LEU A 15 -6.49 8.33 -15.07
CA LEU A 15 -7.92 8.12 -14.79
C LEU A 15 -8.55 7.08 -15.72
N MET A 16 -8.18 7.10 -16.99
CA MET A 16 -8.62 6.09 -17.96
C MET A 16 -8.11 4.69 -17.56
N MET A 17 -6.84 4.58 -17.19
CA MET A 17 -6.24 3.32 -16.79
C MET A 17 -6.86 2.79 -15.49
N ILE A 18 -7.15 3.64 -14.51
CA ILE A 18 -7.87 3.27 -13.30
C ILE A 18 -9.28 2.80 -13.64
N ALA A 19 -9.99 3.49 -14.51
CA ALA A 19 -11.33 3.10 -14.93
C ALA A 19 -11.34 1.73 -15.65
N LEU A 20 -10.35 1.48 -16.49
CA LEU A 20 -10.15 0.18 -17.14
C LEU A 20 -9.82 -0.91 -16.11
N ASP A 21 -8.89 -0.65 -15.22
CA ASP A 21 -8.50 -1.57 -14.16
C ASP A 21 -9.69 -1.92 -13.25
N LEU A 22 -10.47 -0.92 -12.82
CA LEU A 22 -11.69 -1.12 -12.04
C LEU A 22 -12.80 -1.81 -12.84
N GLY A 23 -12.93 -1.51 -14.13
CA GLY A 23 -13.95 -2.10 -15.02
C GLY A 23 -13.70 -3.58 -15.31
N ILE A 24 -12.46 -3.96 -15.58
CA ILE A 24 -12.06 -5.34 -15.89
C ILE A 24 -12.23 -6.25 -14.67
N PHE A 25 -11.76 -5.80 -13.51
CA PHE A 25 -11.86 -6.60 -12.28
C PHE A 25 -13.27 -6.60 -11.67
N ARG A 26 -14.11 -5.59 -11.92
CA ARG A 26 -15.50 -5.54 -11.42
C ARG A 26 -16.38 -6.65 -11.98
N ARG A 27 -16.09 -7.15 -13.17
CA ARG A 27 -16.86 -8.22 -13.81
C ARG A 27 -16.63 -9.59 -13.17
N LYS A 28 -15.58 -9.77 -12.41
CA LYS A 28 -15.27 -11.00 -11.70
C LYS A 28 -15.19 -10.72 -10.21
N ALA A 29 -16.31 -10.83 -9.50
CA ALA A 29 -16.35 -10.97 -8.03
C ALA A 29 -15.67 -12.29 -7.55
N GLN A 30 -14.86 -12.90 -8.41
CA GLN A 30 -14.12 -14.14 -8.18
C GLN A 30 -12.68 -13.78 -7.74
N LYS A 31 -12.11 -14.66 -6.94
CA LYS A 31 -10.71 -14.58 -6.49
C LYS A 31 -9.78 -14.36 -7.68
N VAL A 32 -9.05 -13.24 -7.68
CA VAL A 32 -8.00 -12.97 -8.69
C VAL A 32 -6.96 -14.08 -8.60
N SER A 33 -6.67 -14.76 -9.71
CA SER A 33 -5.67 -15.82 -9.70
C SER A 33 -4.25 -15.23 -9.59
N PHE A 34 -3.34 -15.99 -8.98
CA PHE A 34 -1.93 -15.57 -8.86
C PHE A 34 -1.30 -15.22 -10.22
N ARG A 35 -1.57 -16.01 -11.26
CA ARG A 35 -1.06 -15.75 -12.62
C ARG A 35 -1.62 -14.45 -13.19
N GLU A 36 -2.90 -14.20 -13.02
CA GLU A 36 -3.55 -12.98 -13.46
C GLU A 36 -2.98 -11.74 -12.75
N ALA A 37 -2.77 -11.84 -11.43
CA ALA A 37 -2.15 -10.80 -10.64
C ALA A 37 -0.71 -10.47 -11.11
N LEU A 38 0.09 -11.49 -11.39
CA LEU A 38 1.45 -11.31 -11.94
C LEU A 38 1.42 -10.69 -13.34
N THR A 39 0.52 -11.13 -14.21
CA THR A 39 0.36 -10.56 -15.56
C THR A 39 0.04 -9.07 -15.49
N TRP A 40 -0.92 -8.68 -14.66
CA TRP A 40 -1.26 -7.27 -14.48
C TRP A 40 -0.11 -6.46 -13.84
N SER A 41 0.62 -7.04 -12.88
CA SER A 41 1.83 -6.41 -12.33
C SER A 41 2.86 -6.15 -13.44
N GLY A 42 3.07 -7.12 -14.33
CA GLY A 42 3.94 -6.98 -15.50
C GLY A 42 3.46 -5.89 -16.47
N VAL A 43 2.15 -5.82 -16.74
CA VAL A 43 1.56 -4.77 -17.59
C VAL A 43 1.85 -3.38 -17.02
N TRP A 44 1.68 -3.18 -15.70
CA TRP A 44 1.98 -1.90 -15.06
C TRP A 44 3.46 -1.51 -15.15
N VAL A 45 4.37 -2.48 -15.00
CA VAL A 45 5.82 -2.25 -15.18
C VAL A 45 6.12 -1.84 -16.62
N ILE A 46 5.57 -2.54 -17.61
CA ILE A 46 5.77 -2.24 -19.03
C ILE A 46 5.24 -0.83 -19.36
N LEU A 47 4.07 -0.45 -18.87
CA LEU A 47 3.52 0.89 -19.07
C LEU A 47 4.40 1.98 -18.46
N ALA A 48 4.97 1.75 -17.27
CA ALA A 48 5.94 2.66 -16.67
C ALA A 48 7.21 2.82 -17.51
N LEU A 49 7.72 1.72 -18.07
CA LEU A 49 8.89 1.74 -18.97
C LEU A 49 8.60 2.42 -20.30
N ILE A 50 7.42 2.23 -20.87
CA ILE A 50 6.97 2.95 -22.08
C ILE A 50 6.91 4.45 -21.80
N PHE A 51 6.33 4.84 -20.65
CA PHE A 51 6.29 6.25 -20.25
C PHE A 51 7.70 6.81 -20.02
N ASN A 52 8.59 6.03 -19.42
CA ASN A 52 10.00 6.43 -19.28
C ASN A 52 10.69 6.66 -20.63
N GLY A 53 10.38 5.85 -21.64
CA GLY A 53 10.81 6.07 -23.02
C GLY A 53 10.30 7.40 -23.58
N TRP A 54 9.04 7.75 -23.32
CA TRP A 54 8.50 9.06 -23.70
C TRP A 54 9.21 10.20 -22.95
N VAL A 55 9.48 10.07 -21.66
CA VAL A 55 10.28 11.05 -20.88
C VAL A 55 11.66 11.22 -21.50
N TYR A 56 12.32 10.12 -21.89
CA TYR A 56 13.62 10.18 -22.55
C TYR A 56 13.60 11.02 -23.84
N TYR A 57 12.60 10.80 -24.69
CA TYR A 57 12.48 11.53 -25.96
C TYR A 57 12.07 12.99 -25.79
N SER A 58 11.19 13.29 -24.81
CA SER A 58 10.60 14.62 -24.67
C SER A 58 11.36 15.53 -23.70
N MET A 59 11.99 14.96 -22.65
CA MET A 59 12.63 15.70 -21.57
C MET A 59 14.14 15.40 -21.42
N GLY A 60 14.64 14.42 -22.17
CA GLY A 60 16.05 14.06 -22.21
C GLY A 60 16.43 12.94 -21.24
N GLN A 61 17.66 12.44 -21.41
CA GLN A 61 18.21 11.28 -20.71
C GLN A 61 18.20 11.46 -19.18
N GLN A 62 18.58 12.66 -18.69
CA GLN A 62 18.67 12.91 -17.26
C GLN A 62 17.31 12.74 -16.59
N LYS A 63 16.23 13.31 -17.17
CA LYS A 63 14.87 13.20 -16.62
C LYS A 63 14.34 11.79 -16.66
N ALA A 64 14.69 11.01 -17.68
CA ALA A 64 14.33 9.60 -17.77
C ALA A 64 15.01 8.76 -16.66
N VAL A 65 16.28 9.05 -16.36
CA VAL A 65 16.99 8.38 -15.24
C VAL A 65 16.38 8.80 -13.90
N GLU A 66 16.06 10.07 -13.71
CA GLU A 66 15.38 10.59 -12.51
C GLU A 66 14.02 9.89 -12.30
N PHE A 67 13.20 9.80 -13.36
CA PHE A 67 11.91 9.10 -13.32
C PHE A 67 12.08 7.62 -12.95
N LEU A 68 12.96 6.90 -13.65
CA LEU A 68 13.18 5.48 -13.41
C LEU A 68 13.66 5.21 -11.98
N THR A 69 14.57 6.06 -11.49
CA THR A 69 15.07 5.94 -10.12
C THR A 69 13.96 6.18 -9.11
N GLY A 70 13.17 7.25 -9.28
CA GLY A 70 12.01 7.53 -8.43
C GLY A 70 10.99 6.39 -8.44
N TYR A 71 10.66 5.87 -9.63
CA TYR A 71 9.77 4.72 -9.81
C TYR A 71 10.28 3.47 -9.08
N LEU A 72 11.56 3.12 -9.23
CA LEU A 72 12.13 1.93 -8.60
C LEU A 72 12.18 2.06 -7.07
N ILE A 73 12.54 3.24 -6.55
CA ILE A 73 12.53 3.48 -5.11
C ILE A 73 11.12 3.35 -4.56
N GLU A 74 10.15 4.04 -5.17
CA GLU A 74 8.77 4.00 -4.71
C GLU A 74 8.18 2.59 -4.82
N LYS A 75 8.45 1.90 -5.94
CA LYS A 75 8.00 0.51 -6.13
C LYS A 75 8.59 -0.44 -5.09
N SER A 76 9.84 -0.22 -4.70
CA SER A 76 10.52 -1.02 -3.67
C SER A 76 9.95 -0.75 -2.29
N LEU A 77 9.71 0.51 -1.94
CA LEU A 77 9.06 0.90 -0.67
C LEU A 77 7.60 0.43 -0.62
N SER A 78 6.93 0.36 -1.77
CA SER A 78 5.56 -0.15 -1.88
C SER A 78 5.41 -1.63 -1.51
N VAL A 79 6.48 -2.41 -1.55
CA VAL A 79 6.46 -3.80 -1.06
C VAL A 79 6.21 -3.84 0.45
N ASP A 80 6.82 -2.92 1.21
CA ASP A 80 6.59 -2.77 2.66
C ASP A 80 5.11 -2.47 2.93
N ASN A 81 4.50 -1.59 2.14
CA ASN A 81 3.09 -1.21 2.27
C ASN A 81 2.15 -2.40 2.09
N ILE A 82 2.46 -3.33 1.16
CA ILE A 82 1.62 -4.50 0.90
C ILE A 82 1.55 -5.41 2.12
N PHE A 83 2.65 -5.61 2.84
CA PHE A 83 2.65 -6.42 4.05
C PHE A 83 1.76 -5.82 5.14
N VAL A 84 1.75 -4.49 5.26
CA VAL A 84 0.88 -3.79 6.20
C VAL A 84 -0.59 -3.89 5.76
N PHE A 85 -0.87 -3.85 4.46
CA PHE A 85 -2.24 -4.07 3.96
C PHE A 85 -2.73 -5.49 4.28
N VAL A 86 -1.89 -6.52 4.11
CA VAL A 86 -2.23 -7.89 4.51
C VAL A 86 -2.57 -7.97 5.99
N LEU A 87 -1.78 -7.30 6.83
CA LEU A 87 -2.03 -7.22 8.27
C LEU A 87 -3.37 -6.53 8.56
N ILE A 88 -3.64 -5.37 7.94
CA ILE A 88 -4.88 -4.62 8.14
C ILE A 88 -6.09 -5.47 7.74
N PHE A 89 -6.05 -6.14 6.58
CA PHE A 89 -7.14 -7.02 6.15
C PHE A 89 -7.34 -8.22 7.09
N SER A 90 -6.26 -8.80 7.58
CA SER A 90 -6.33 -9.89 8.57
C SER A 90 -6.90 -9.41 9.89
N PHE A 91 -6.47 -8.23 10.35
CA PHE A 91 -6.92 -7.60 11.57
C PHE A 91 -8.43 -7.30 11.56
N PHE A 92 -8.93 -6.69 10.48
CA PHE A 92 -10.36 -6.43 10.30
C PHE A 92 -11.13 -7.68 9.86
N LYS A 93 -10.49 -8.84 9.63
CA LYS A 93 -11.11 -10.07 9.10
C LYS A 93 -11.94 -9.81 7.82
N VAL A 94 -11.40 -8.95 6.93
CA VAL A 94 -12.12 -8.56 5.71
C VAL A 94 -12.28 -9.77 4.80
N PRO A 95 -13.52 -10.14 4.42
CA PRO A 95 -13.76 -11.21 3.45
C PRO A 95 -13.03 -10.94 2.13
N ALA A 96 -12.46 -12.00 1.53
CA ALA A 96 -11.64 -11.87 0.32
C ALA A 96 -12.36 -11.13 -0.83
N GLU A 97 -13.68 -11.36 -0.97
CA GLU A 97 -14.55 -10.71 -1.95
C GLU A 97 -14.70 -9.20 -1.78
N HIS A 98 -14.42 -8.66 -0.59
CA HIS A 98 -14.54 -7.23 -0.30
C HIS A 98 -13.21 -6.48 -0.36
N ARG A 99 -12.06 -7.19 -0.30
CA ARG A 99 -10.71 -6.59 -0.33
C ARG A 99 -10.46 -5.80 -1.60
N TYR A 100 -10.99 -6.30 -2.73
CA TYR A 100 -10.92 -5.62 -4.01
C TYR A 100 -11.46 -4.18 -3.94
N LYS A 101 -12.63 -3.99 -3.32
CA LYS A 101 -13.25 -2.67 -3.22
C LYS A 101 -12.43 -1.73 -2.34
N VAL A 102 -11.91 -2.22 -1.23
CA VAL A 102 -11.07 -1.42 -0.32
C VAL A 102 -9.79 -0.98 -1.02
N LEU A 103 -9.10 -1.91 -1.71
CA LEU A 103 -7.89 -1.59 -2.47
C LEU A 103 -8.16 -0.62 -3.64
N ALA A 104 -9.32 -0.74 -4.30
CA ALA A 104 -9.69 0.15 -5.39
C ALA A 104 -9.85 1.60 -4.90
N TRP A 105 -10.56 1.80 -3.78
CA TRP A 105 -10.70 3.11 -3.17
C TRP A 105 -9.40 3.58 -2.51
N GLY A 106 -8.63 2.66 -1.92
CA GLY A 106 -7.31 2.95 -1.37
C GLY A 106 -6.33 3.50 -2.42
N VAL A 107 -6.29 2.92 -3.62
CA VAL A 107 -5.47 3.47 -4.71
C VAL A 107 -5.92 4.88 -5.11
N ILE A 108 -7.22 5.14 -5.18
CA ILE A 108 -7.74 6.48 -5.53
C ILE A 108 -7.36 7.50 -4.43
N GLY A 109 -7.55 7.15 -3.17
CA GLY A 109 -7.18 8.00 -2.04
C GLY A 109 -5.68 8.25 -1.97
N ALA A 110 -4.87 7.20 -2.11
CA ALA A 110 -3.42 7.31 -2.17
C ALA A 110 -2.93 8.27 -3.27
N LEU A 111 -3.50 8.17 -4.48
CA LEU A 111 -3.17 9.08 -5.58
C LEU A 111 -3.54 10.52 -5.26
N ALA A 112 -4.73 10.75 -4.69
CA ALA A 112 -5.18 12.09 -4.31
C ALA A 112 -4.29 12.69 -3.20
N MET A 113 -3.96 11.91 -2.17
CA MET A 113 -3.09 12.35 -1.09
C MET A 113 -1.68 12.64 -1.58
N ARG A 114 -1.10 11.77 -2.41
CA ARG A 114 0.24 12.01 -2.97
C ARG A 114 0.28 13.22 -3.89
N ALA A 115 -0.74 13.43 -4.72
CA ALA A 115 -0.86 14.65 -5.51
C ALA A 115 -0.85 15.89 -4.61
N LEU A 116 -1.61 15.87 -3.51
CA LEU A 116 -1.67 16.95 -2.54
C LEU A 116 -0.31 17.17 -1.85
N PHE A 117 0.34 16.11 -1.35
CA PHE A 117 1.63 16.24 -0.66
C PHE A 117 2.75 16.69 -1.58
N ILE A 118 2.79 16.20 -2.82
CA ILE A 118 3.77 16.62 -3.80
C ILE A 118 3.55 18.09 -4.18
N ALA A 119 2.29 18.53 -4.32
CA ALA A 119 1.95 19.92 -4.61
C ALA A 119 2.27 20.88 -3.45
N LEU A 120 2.07 20.43 -2.20
CA LEU A 120 2.36 21.23 -0.99
C LEU A 120 3.87 21.24 -0.65
N GLY A 121 4.64 20.32 -1.25
CA GLY A 121 6.09 20.22 -1.07
C GLY A 121 6.53 19.65 0.27
N SER A 122 7.85 19.56 0.44
CA SER A 122 8.48 18.92 1.61
C SER A 122 8.23 19.63 2.94
N VAL A 123 7.84 20.90 2.94
CA VAL A 123 7.63 21.70 4.16
C VAL A 123 6.50 21.16 5.03
N LEU A 124 5.39 20.73 4.42
CA LEU A 124 4.26 20.16 5.17
C LEU A 124 4.60 18.78 5.73
N ILE A 125 5.36 18.00 4.97
CA ILE A 125 5.71 16.62 5.32
C ILE A 125 6.58 16.58 6.57
N SER A 126 7.50 17.54 6.73
CA SER A 126 8.41 17.62 7.89
C SER A 126 7.68 17.81 9.23
N GLN A 127 6.50 18.44 9.24
CA GLN A 127 5.71 18.64 10.45
C GLN A 127 5.05 17.36 10.99
N PHE A 128 4.82 16.38 10.12
CA PHE A 128 4.21 15.08 10.50
C PHE A 128 5.25 13.98 10.75
N HIS A 129 6.51 14.29 10.74
CA HIS A 129 7.60 13.30 10.85
C HIS A 129 7.50 12.43 12.12
N TRP A 130 7.05 12.99 13.25
CA TRP A 130 6.86 12.25 14.50
C TRP A 130 5.89 11.07 14.40
N VAL A 131 4.96 11.10 13.42
CA VAL A 131 3.96 10.03 13.19
C VAL A 131 4.66 8.72 12.78
N ILE A 132 5.83 8.82 12.11
CA ILE A 132 6.64 7.66 11.70
C ILE A 132 7.03 6.82 12.92
N TYR A 133 7.41 7.45 14.03
CA TYR A 133 7.81 6.74 15.26
C TYR A 133 6.65 6.02 15.91
N VAL A 134 5.49 6.69 16.02
CA VAL A 134 4.29 6.07 16.60
C VAL A 134 3.86 4.86 15.80
N PHE A 135 3.88 4.99 14.47
CA PHE A 135 3.50 3.90 13.57
C PHE A 135 4.54 2.78 13.55
N GLY A 136 5.83 3.11 13.56
CA GLY A 136 6.91 2.14 13.67
C GLY A 136 6.81 1.29 14.94
N ALA A 137 6.55 1.93 16.09
CA ALA A 137 6.30 1.24 17.34
C ALA A 137 5.05 0.34 17.27
N PHE A 138 3.97 0.83 16.65
CA PHE A 138 2.74 0.05 16.43
C PHE A 138 3.01 -1.20 15.57
N LEU A 139 3.74 -1.06 14.46
CA LEU A 139 4.09 -2.19 13.59
C LEU A 139 4.96 -3.22 14.30
N ALA A 140 6.02 -2.77 15.00
CA ALA A 140 6.89 -3.66 15.76
C ALA A 140 6.12 -4.44 16.83
N PHE A 141 5.24 -3.76 17.58
CA PHE A 141 4.39 -4.38 18.58
C PHE A 141 3.39 -5.38 17.98
N THR A 142 2.80 -5.04 16.84
CA THR A 142 1.85 -5.91 16.15
C THR A 142 2.54 -7.15 15.59
N GLY A 143 3.71 -6.99 14.97
CA GLY A 143 4.52 -8.12 14.54
C GLY A 143 4.88 -9.05 15.69
N TYR A 144 5.27 -8.51 16.86
CA TYR A 144 5.52 -9.30 18.06
C TYR A 144 4.27 -10.06 18.55
N LYS A 145 3.09 -9.43 18.53
CA LYS A 145 1.82 -10.10 18.86
C LYS A 145 1.49 -11.26 17.94
N MET A 146 1.81 -11.16 16.64
CA MET A 146 1.58 -12.22 15.65
C MET A 146 2.38 -13.50 15.94
N PHE A 147 3.50 -13.41 16.67
CA PHE A 147 4.21 -14.61 17.16
C PHE A 147 3.46 -15.33 18.29
N LYS A 148 2.75 -14.59 19.13
CA LYS A 148 2.14 -15.13 20.36
C LYS A 148 0.71 -15.64 20.17
N LYS A 149 -0.07 -15.03 19.23
CA LYS A 149 -1.48 -15.38 19.01
C LYS A 149 -1.69 -15.82 17.56
N SER A 150 -2.51 -16.86 17.38
CA SER A 150 -3.01 -17.21 16.06
C SER A 150 -3.86 -16.06 15.49
N ALA A 151 -3.82 -15.83 14.15
CA ALA A 151 -4.64 -14.81 13.52
C ALA A 151 -6.15 -15.04 13.74
N GLU A 152 -6.55 -16.28 14.04
CA GLU A 152 -7.92 -16.67 14.38
C GLU A 152 -8.39 -16.11 15.73
N ASP A 153 -7.46 -15.85 16.67
CA ASP A 153 -7.76 -15.32 18.01
C ASP A 153 -7.82 -13.77 18.05
N MET A 154 -7.53 -13.10 16.96
CA MET A 154 -7.64 -11.64 16.90
C MET A 154 -9.06 -11.24 16.46
N HIS A 155 -9.89 -10.79 17.39
CA HIS A 155 -11.17 -10.20 17.10
C HIS A 155 -11.00 -8.70 16.78
N PRO A 156 -11.64 -8.17 15.70
CA PRO A 156 -11.62 -6.73 15.43
C PRO A 156 -12.16 -5.91 16.60
N GLU A 157 -13.07 -6.50 17.37
CA GLU A 157 -13.68 -5.92 18.58
C GLU A 157 -12.68 -5.73 19.72
N ASP A 158 -11.59 -6.51 19.75
CA ASP A 158 -10.52 -6.39 20.75
C ASP A 158 -9.59 -5.19 20.49
N ASN A 159 -9.75 -4.51 19.36
CA ASN A 159 -8.97 -3.31 19.07
C ASN A 159 -9.58 -2.12 19.81
N PRO A 160 -8.82 -1.44 20.69
CA PRO A 160 -9.28 -0.27 21.42
C PRO A 160 -9.80 0.85 20.48
N PHE A 161 -9.21 1.01 19.31
CA PHE A 161 -9.59 2.01 18.33
C PHE A 161 -10.94 1.66 17.68
N VAL A 162 -11.13 0.42 17.22
CA VAL A 162 -12.40 -0.06 16.67
C VAL A 162 -13.48 -0.05 17.75
N HIS A 163 -13.16 -0.55 18.93
CA HIS A 163 -14.07 -0.56 20.07
C HIS A 163 -14.53 0.87 20.47
N TRP A 164 -13.63 1.85 20.43
CA TRP A 164 -13.96 3.23 20.71
C TRP A 164 -14.95 3.82 19.68
N PHE A 165 -14.77 3.51 18.37
CA PHE A 165 -15.70 3.93 17.32
C PHE A 165 -17.07 3.23 17.44
N ILE A 166 -17.08 1.92 17.76
CA ILE A 166 -18.30 1.14 18.00
C ILE A 166 -19.03 1.69 19.21
N LYS A 167 -18.34 1.93 20.33
CA LYS A 167 -18.90 2.48 21.55
C LYS A 167 -19.52 3.86 21.35
N LYS A 168 -19.02 4.67 20.44
CA LYS A 168 -19.63 5.96 20.05
C LYS A 168 -20.90 5.81 19.19
N GLY A 169 -21.30 4.57 18.87
CA GLY A 169 -22.51 4.29 18.07
C GLY A 169 -22.45 4.81 16.63
N LYS A 170 -21.22 4.98 16.09
CA LYS A 170 -21.00 5.49 14.73
C LYS A 170 -20.63 4.39 13.74
N VAL A 171 -20.36 3.17 14.21
CA VAL A 171 -19.93 2.04 13.41
C VAL A 171 -20.83 0.84 13.68
N SER A 172 -21.18 0.11 12.61
CA SER A 172 -21.87 -1.18 12.69
C SER A 172 -20.91 -2.27 13.14
N ASN A 173 -21.38 -3.23 13.93
CA ASN A 173 -20.58 -4.40 14.36
C ASN A 173 -20.38 -5.43 13.25
N GLU A 174 -21.18 -5.37 12.18
CA GLU A 174 -21.21 -6.38 11.13
C GLU A 174 -20.86 -5.81 9.75
N TYR A 175 -20.37 -6.69 8.88
CA TYR A 175 -20.23 -6.41 7.47
C TYR A 175 -21.60 -6.43 6.79
N HIS A 176 -21.93 -5.39 6.04
CA HIS A 176 -23.15 -5.29 5.25
C HIS A 176 -22.84 -5.41 3.75
N GLY A 177 -22.42 -6.60 3.33
CA GLY A 177 -21.88 -6.81 2.01
C GLY A 177 -20.68 -5.90 1.76
N ASN A 178 -20.61 -5.28 0.60
CA ASN A 178 -19.52 -4.39 0.22
C ASN A 178 -19.79 -2.90 0.51
N LYS A 179 -20.73 -2.57 1.42
CA LYS A 179 -21.09 -1.18 1.71
C LYS A 179 -20.15 -0.57 2.74
N PHE A 180 -19.70 0.66 2.51
CA PHE A 180 -18.93 1.44 3.49
C PHE A 180 -19.81 2.09 4.55
N PHE A 181 -21.05 2.43 4.19
CA PHE A 181 -22.04 3.04 5.09
C PHE A 181 -23.36 2.30 4.96
N VAL A 182 -24.07 2.18 6.11
CA VAL A 182 -25.41 1.58 6.19
C VAL A 182 -26.31 2.47 7.04
N THR A 183 -27.62 2.39 6.77
CA THR A 183 -28.61 3.06 7.62
C THR A 183 -29.32 2.00 8.45
N LEU A 184 -29.11 2.02 9.76
CA LEU A 184 -29.75 1.13 10.72
C LEU A 184 -30.52 1.98 11.72
N ASN A 185 -31.78 1.64 11.94
CA ASN A 185 -32.67 2.36 12.86
C ASN A 185 -32.69 3.89 12.61
N GLY A 186 -32.70 4.32 11.34
CA GLY A 186 -32.71 5.72 10.94
C GLY A 186 -31.36 6.45 11.11
N LYS A 187 -30.31 5.77 11.60
CA LYS A 187 -28.96 6.36 11.76
C LYS A 187 -28.01 5.84 10.70
N LYS A 188 -27.23 6.74 10.09
CA LYS A 188 -26.17 6.38 9.14
C LYS A 188 -24.92 5.97 9.92
N LEU A 189 -24.52 4.72 9.77
CA LEU A 189 -23.37 4.12 10.43
C LEU A 189 -22.28 3.76 9.39
N ALA A 190 -21.01 3.90 9.76
CA ALA A 190 -19.91 3.34 9.02
C ALA A 190 -19.85 1.83 9.24
N THR A 191 -19.29 1.09 8.29
CA THR A 191 -19.04 -0.36 8.45
C THR A 191 -17.58 -0.61 8.82
N PRO A 192 -17.22 -1.81 9.33
CA PRO A 192 -15.83 -2.20 9.51
C PRO A 192 -15.00 -2.09 8.22
N LEU A 193 -15.64 -2.24 7.06
CA LEU A 193 -15.00 -2.07 5.76
C LEU A 193 -14.51 -0.62 5.52
N PHE A 194 -15.26 0.37 5.99
CA PHE A 194 -14.85 1.77 5.92
C PHE A 194 -13.68 2.06 6.86
N LEU A 195 -13.69 1.49 8.08
CA LEU A 195 -12.56 1.64 9.00
C LEU A 195 -11.30 0.99 8.44
N CYS A 196 -11.43 -0.15 7.79
CA CYS A 196 -10.33 -0.80 7.09
C CYS A 196 -9.76 0.10 5.99
N LEU A 197 -10.61 0.72 5.15
CA LEU A 197 -10.18 1.69 4.14
C LEU A 197 -9.43 2.86 4.77
N LEU A 198 -9.98 3.48 5.82
CA LEU A 198 -9.31 4.58 6.52
C LEU A 198 -7.94 4.16 7.09
N SER A 199 -7.82 2.94 7.60
CA SER A 199 -6.55 2.42 8.10
C SER A 199 -5.52 2.25 6.99
N ILE A 200 -5.92 1.80 5.82
CA ILE A 200 -5.06 1.69 4.63
C ILE A 200 -4.61 3.07 4.15
N GLU A 201 -5.54 4.02 4.04
CA GLU A 201 -5.23 5.39 3.63
C GLU A 201 -4.27 6.08 4.61
N PHE A 202 -4.53 5.94 5.91
CA PHE A 202 -3.65 6.49 6.93
C PHE A 202 -2.25 5.87 6.89
N THR A 203 -2.15 4.58 6.61
CA THR A 203 -0.89 3.87 6.45
C THR A 203 -0.12 4.37 5.22
N ASP A 204 -0.80 4.53 4.07
CA ASP A 204 -0.14 5.06 2.87
C ASP A 204 0.33 6.50 3.07
N LEU A 205 -0.43 7.30 3.82
CA LEU A 205 -0.03 8.64 4.21
C LEU A 205 1.31 8.64 4.99
N ILE A 206 1.46 7.72 5.95
CA ILE A 206 2.68 7.61 6.76
C ILE A 206 3.86 7.22 5.89
N PHE A 207 3.69 6.26 4.98
CA PHE A 207 4.73 5.86 4.05
C PHE A 207 5.08 6.97 3.05
N ALA A 208 4.10 7.80 2.66
CA ALA A 208 4.33 8.95 1.80
C ALA A 208 5.25 10.01 2.47
N VAL A 209 5.17 10.17 3.79
CA VAL A 209 6.05 11.08 4.56
C VAL A 209 7.52 10.70 4.43
N ASP A 210 7.84 9.42 4.27
CA ASP A 210 9.23 8.94 4.09
C ASP A 210 9.64 8.87 2.61
N SER A 211 8.74 8.42 1.74
CA SER A 211 9.05 8.18 0.33
C SER A 211 9.14 9.45 -0.51
N ILE A 212 8.25 10.43 -0.31
CA ILE A 212 8.23 11.65 -1.11
C ILE A 212 9.52 12.47 -0.95
N PRO A 213 10.04 12.74 0.27
CA PRO A 213 11.33 13.41 0.42
C PRO A 213 12.50 12.66 -0.22
N ALA A 214 12.47 11.32 -0.20
CA ALA A 214 13.51 10.51 -0.81
C ALA A 214 13.57 10.72 -2.34
N ILE A 215 12.42 10.92 -3.00
CA ILE A 215 12.39 11.22 -4.44
C ILE A 215 12.76 12.67 -4.71
N PHE A 216 12.35 13.63 -3.86
CA PHE A 216 12.77 15.03 -3.98
C PHE A 216 14.29 15.20 -3.80
N ALA A 217 14.97 14.30 -3.08
CA ALA A 217 16.42 14.28 -3.02
C ALA A 217 17.10 13.89 -4.34
N ILE A 218 16.36 13.27 -5.27
CA ILE A 218 16.87 12.87 -6.60
C ILE A 218 16.58 13.94 -7.64
N THR A 219 15.39 14.53 -7.62
CA THR A 219 14.94 15.52 -8.59
C THR A 219 14.01 16.55 -7.97
N ASN A 220 14.19 17.82 -8.36
CA ASN A 220 13.27 18.90 -7.99
C ASN A 220 12.12 19.07 -9.00
N ASP A 221 12.07 18.24 -10.04
CA ASP A 221 11.05 18.31 -11.07
C ASP A 221 9.76 17.65 -10.54
N THR A 222 8.78 18.47 -10.17
CA THR A 222 7.51 18.04 -9.60
C THR A 222 6.76 17.07 -10.51
N PHE A 223 6.86 17.23 -11.84
CA PHE A 223 6.21 16.33 -12.79
C PHE A 223 6.84 14.94 -12.74
N ILE A 224 8.17 14.86 -12.68
CA ILE A 224 8.90 13.58 -12.56
C ILE A 224 8.60 12.91 -11.22
N VAL A 225 8.63 13.68 -10.11
CA VAL A 225 8.27 13.18 -8.77
C VAL A 225 6.85 12.60 -8.77
N TYR A 226 5.89 13.35 -9.31
CA TYR A 226 4.49 12.93 -9.34
C TYR A 226 4.27 11.69 -10.20
N THR A 227 4.76 11.71 -11.44
CA THR A 227 4.51 10.63 -12.40
C THR A 227 5.17 9.32 -11.99
N SER A 228 6.39 9.35 -11.44
CA SER A 228 7.07 8.16 -10.91
C SER A 228 6.32 7.53 -9.74
N ASN A 229 5.80 8.35 -8.81
CA ASN A 229 4.95 7.92 -7.72
C ASN A 229 3.66 7.27 -8.20
N VAL A 230 2.95 7.94 -9.11
CA VAL A 230 1.67 7.44 -9.65
C VAL A 230 1.84 6.07 -10.30
N PHE A 231 2.85 5.89 -11.17
CA PHE A 231 3.11 4.60 -11.81
C PHE A 231 3.46 3.50 -10.79
N ALA A 232 4.16 3.82 -9.74
CA ALA A 232 4.48 2.84 -8.69
C ALA A 232 3.23 2.34 -7.95
N ILE A 233 2.29 3.25 -7.67
CA ILE A 233 1.03 2.94 -6.95
C ILE A 233 0.06 2.14 -7.83
N LEU A 234 -0.05 2.46 -9.13
CA LEU A 234 -1.01 1.82 -10.02
C LEU A 234 -0.91 0.29 -10.04
N GLY A 235 0.28 -0.27 -9.86
CA GLY A 235 0.49 -1.72 -9.77
C GLY A 235 0.33 -2.33 -8.37
N LEU A 236 0.10 -1.54 -7.32
CA LEU A 236 0.04 -2.01 -5.92
C LEU A 236 -1.04 -3.06 -5.69
N ARG A 237 -2.23 -2.85 -6.26
CA ARG A 237 -3.36 -3.76 -6.13
C ARG A 237 -3.06 -5.14 -6.71
N SER A 238 -2.51 -5.18 -7.92
CA SER A 238 -2.12 -6.43 -8.57
C SER A 238 -1.05 -7.16 -7.75
N LEU A 239 -0.08 -6.42 -7.25
CA LEU A 239 0.99 -6.96 -6.41
C LEU A 239 0.44 -7.51 -5.07
N TYR A 240 -0.56 -6.84 -4.47
CA TYR A 240 -1.25 -7.34 -3.28
C TYR A 240 -1.90 -8.71 -3.53
N PHE A 241 -2.67 -8.87 -4.62
CA PHE A 241 -3.31 -10.16 -4.93
C PHE A 241 -2.29 -11.24 -5.28
N ALA A 242 -1.17 -10.90 -5.90
CA ALA A 242 -0.08 -11.83 -6.11
C ALA A 242 0.50 -12.33 -4.78
N LEU A 243 0.76 -11.43 -3.83
CA LEU A 243 1.25 -11.79 -2.50
C LEU A 243 0.22 -12.59 -1.70
N GLU A 244 -1.04 -12.18 -1.71
CA GLU A 244 -2.14 -12.89 -1.05
C GLU A 244 -2.27 -14.34 -1.56
N GLY A 245 -2.11 -14.54 -2.88
CA GLY A 245 -2.11 -15.86 -3.48
C GLY A 245 -0.96 -16.77 -3.01
N ILE A 246 0.15 -16.19 -2.57
CA ILE A 246 1.27 -16.91 -1.93
C ILE A 246 0.94 -17.20 -0.46
N ILE A 247 0.49 -16.19 0.28
CA ILE A 247 0.23 -16.29 1.73
C ILE A 247 -0.77 -17.41 2.04
N THR A 248 -1.83 -17.54 1.25
CA THR A 248 -2.87 -18.57 1.45
C THR A 248 -2.37 -20.00 1.26
N LYS A 249 -1.26 -20.20 0.56
CA LYS A 249 -0.67 -21.53 0.30
C LYS A 249 0.33 -21.98 1.36
N PHE A 250 0.86 -21.05 2.16
CA PHE A 250 1.97 -21.32 3.09
C PHE A 250 1.61 -20.91 4.52
N PRO A 251 1.18 -21.84 5.38
CA PRO A 251 0.72 -21.51 6.75
C PRO A 251 1.80 -20.91 7.65
N TYR A 252 3.09 -21.24 7.41
CA TYR A 252 4.20 -20.66 8.18
C TYR A 252 4.60 -19.27 7.73
N LEU A 253 4.05 -18.79 6.61
CA LEU A 253 4.33 -17.45 6.09
C LEU A 253 3.92 -16.34 7.08
N ARG A 254 2.95 -16.61 7.97
CA ARG A 254 2.56 -15.70 9.05
C ARG A 254 3.75 -15.30 9.95
N TYR A 255 4.67 -16.23 10.20
CA TYR A 255 5.87 -15.94 11.01
C TYR A 255 6.85 -15.07 10.22
N GLY A 256 7.02 -15.34 8.92
CA GLY A 256 7.79 -14.47 8.04
C GLY A 256 7.22 -13.06 7.98
N LEU A 257 5.89 -12.92 7.88
CA LEU A 257 5.21 -11.62 7.94
C LEU A 257 5.42 -10.91 9.28
N ALA A 258 5.37 -11.64 10.40
CA ALA A 258 5.63 -11.08 11.73
C ALA A 258 7.06 -10.51 11.82
N VAL A 259 8.06 -11.25 11.31
CA VAL A 259 9.47 -10.79 11.23
C VAL A 259 9.58 -9.54 10.36
N VAL A 260 8.93 -9.54 9.20
CA VAL A 260 8.92 -8.39 8.27
C VAL A 260 8.32 -7.16 8.95
N LEU A 261 7.18 -7.29 9.64
CA LEU A 261 6.54 -6.18 10.35
C LEU A 261 7.41 -5.61 11.48
N ILE A 262 8.06 -6.49 12.25
CA ILE A 262 9.01 -6.07 13.28
C ILE A 262 10.17 -5.29 12.63
N PHE A 263 10.72 -5.80 11.54
CA PHE A 263 11.80 -5.15 10.81
C PHE A 263 11.39 -3.77 10.28
N ILE A 264 10.20 -3.67 9.62
CA ILE A 264 9.68 -2.39 9.12
C ILE A 264 9.46 -1.42 10.29
N GLY A 265 8.89 -1.88 11.39
CA GLY A 265 8.69 -1.08 12.60
C GLY A 265 10.01 -0.51 13.13
N PHE A 266 11.04 -1.35 13.28
CA PHE A 266 12.38 -0.88 13.73
C PHE A 266 13.04 0.04 12.70
N LYS A 267 12.93 -0.25 11.40
CA LYS A 267 13.41 0.63 10.33
C LYS A 267 12.82 2.03 10.46
N MET A 268 11.51 2.14 10.73
CA MET A 268 10.84 3.42 10.93
C MET A 268 11.29 4.12 12.21
N LEU A 269 11.48 3.39 13.30
CA LEU A 269 11.99 3.96 14.56
C LEU A 269 13.43 4.48 14.44
N LEU A 270 14.21 3.93 13.53
CA LEU A 270 15.62 4.31 13.31
C LEU A 270 15.81 5.33 12.20
N VAL A 271 14.75 5.85 11.58
CA VAL A 271 14.80 6.64 10.35
C VAL A 271 15.72 7.86 10.43
N ASP A 272 15.81 8.51 11.59
CA ASP A 272 16.67 9.69 11.81
C ASP A 272 18.09 9.34 12.29
N VAL A 273 18.29 8.11 12.81
CA VAL A 273 19.61 7.64 13.26
C VAL A 273 20.34 6.92 12.14
N TYR A 274 19.64 6.03 11.45
CA TYR A 274 20.20 5.24 10.35
C TYR A 274 19.12 4.90 9.31
N LYS A 275 19.28 5.48 8.11
CA LYS A 275 18.42 5.17 6.97
C LYS A 275 18.83 3.84 6.35
N VAL A 276 18.06 2.80 6.63
CA VAL A 276 18.30 1.47 6.06
C VAL A 276 18.15 1.54 4.54
N PRO A 277 19.20 1.22 3.76
CA PRO A 277 19.14 1.22 2.32
C PRO A 277 18.05 0.27 1.78
N VAL A 278 17.38 0.66 0.69
CA VAL A 278 16.26 -0.08 0.10
C VAL A 278 16.65 -1.52 -0.25
N TYR A 279 17.85 -1.75 -0.80
CA TYR A 279 18.34 -3.08 -1.16
C TYR A 279 18.51 -4.00 0.06
N ILE A 280 18.89 -3.45 1.24
CA ILE A 280 18.97 -4.22 2.49
C ILE A 280 17.56 -4.62 2.95
N SER A 281 16.60 -3.68 2.88
CA SER A 281 15.20 -3.97 3.22
C SER A 281 14.62 -5.07 2.34
N LEU A 282 14.79 -4.95 1.02
CA LEU A 282 14.32 -5.96 0.06
C LEU A 282 15.00 -7.32 0.27
N GLY A 283 16.32 -7.33 0.53
CA GLY A 283 17.06 -8.55 0.83
C GLY A 283 16.56 -9.23 2.09
N PHE A 284 16.35 -8.49 3.18
CA PHE A 284 15.83 -9.01 4.44
C PHE A 284 14.40 -9.56 4.29
N ILE A 285 13.51 -8.81 3.65
CA ILE A 285 12.12 -9.22 3.40
C ILE A 285 12.08 -10.50 2.56
N SER A 286 12.85 -10.53 1.45
CA SER A 286 12.94 -11.70 0.59
C SER A 286 13.46 -12.92 1.34
N LEU A 287 14.48 -12.76 2.19
CA LEU A 287 15.03 -13.82 3.02
C LEU A 287 13.99 -14.34 4.04
N ALA A 288 13.34 -13.43 4.78
CA ALA A 288 12.34 -13.79 5.79
C ALA A 288 11.17 -14.58 5.17
N ILE A 289 10.70 -14.15 4.00
CA ILE A 289 9.64 -14.84 3.26
C ILE A 289 10.12 -16.20 2.76
N THR A 290 11.29 -16.25 2.12
CA THR A 290 11.84 -17.50 1.59
C THR A 290 12.05 -18.54 2.68
N VAL A 291 12.65 -18.16 3.80
CA VAL A 291 12.82 -19.03 4.96
C VAL A 291 11.48 -19.54 5.47
N SER A 292 10.48 -18.68 5.61
CA SER A 292 9.15 -19.07 6.09
C SER A 292 8.39 -20.00 5.12
N VAL A 293 8.65 -19.89 3.83
CA VAL A 293 8.12 -20.80 2.79
C VAL A 293 8.82 -22.14 2.81
N LEU A 294 10.17 -22.14 2.91
CA LEU A 294 10.96 -23.36 2.91
C LEU A 294 10.84 -24.17 4.20
N TRP A 295 10.59 -23.51 5.35
CA TRP A 295 10.42 -24.19 6.65
C TRP A 295 9.33 -25.26 6.63
N LYS A 296 8.30 -25.08 5.80
CA LYS A 296 7.25 -26.09 5.60
C LYS A 296 7.76 -27.39 5.01
N ASN A 297 8.84 -27.37 4.22
CA ASN A 297 9.30 -28.55 3.48
C ASN A 297 10.02 -29.57 4.37
N ASN A 298 10.50 -29.15 5.56
CA ASN A 298 11.28 -29.99 6.48
C ASN A 298 10.46 -30.61 7.63
N SER A 299 9.16 -30.27 7.74
CA SER A 299 8.29 -30.74 8.84
C SER A 299 7.21 -31.74 8.38
N ARG A 300 7.44 -32.44 7.25
CA ARG A 300 6.65 -33.61 6.80
C ARG A 300 7.44 -34.88 6.91
#